data_b7b0de5af9154c6974f9df5da693ce87
#
_entry.id   b7b0de5af9154c6974f9df5da693ce87
#
_cell.length_a   1.000
_cell.length_b   1.000
_cell.length_c   1.000
_cell.angle_alpha   90.00
_cell.angle_beta   90.00
_cell.angle_gamma   90.00
#
_symmetry.space_group_name_H-M   'P 1'
#
loop_
_entity.id
_entity.type
_entity.pdbx_description
1 polymer ?
#
loop_
_entity_poly.entity_id
_entity_poly.type
_entity_poly.pdbx_seq_one_letter_code
_entity_poly.pdbx_strand_id
1 'polypeptide(L)'
;MDVINLTSILDSGFPEEASSGRVLTGCFLSLLILTTLLGNTLVCAAVTKFRHLRTKVTNYFVISLAVSDLLVAILVMPWKAVTEIAGFWPFGSFCDTWVAFDIMCSTASILNLCVISLDRYWAISSPFRYERKMTPTVAYVMISAAWTLSILISFIPVQLKWHKAQTTSPSSLRSNLTSENCDSSLNRTYAISTSLISFYIPVAIMVVTYTQIYRIAQRQIRRISALERAAESAKNRHDSMGGGSGSIAESESSFKMTFKRETKVLKTLSVIMGVFVCCWLPFFVLNCMVPFCEESSGGEAFPCISPTTFDVFVWFGWANSSLNPIIYAFNADFRKAFSILLGCHKQYPGGHNIETVSLNKKXLMTPSQR
;
A
#
# COMPACT_ATOMS: atom_id res chain seq x y z
N MET A 1 1.31 11.72 36.66
CA MET A 1 0.85 10.77 35.64
C MET A 1 -0.32 9.98 36.23
N ASP A 2 -1.48 10.55 36.19
CA ASP A 2 -2.68 9.89 36.70
C ASP A 2 -3.14 8.89 35.64
N VAL A 3 -3.06 7.62 36.01
CA VAL A 3 -3.61 6.52 35.22
C VAL A 3 -5.13 6.69 35.24
N ILE A 4 -5.67 7.22 34.15
CA ILE A 4 -7.12 7.35 33.98
C ILE A 4 -7.70 5.94 34.04
N ASN A 5 -8.50 5.68 35.06
CA ASN A 5 -9.10 4.37 35.28
C ASN A 5 -10.16 4.12 34.21
N LEU A 6 -9.83 3.29 33.22
CA LEU A 6 -10.68 2.98 32.06
C LEU A 6 -12.05 2.42 32.47
N THR A 7 -12.15 1.85 33.67
CA THR A 7 -13.39 1.27 34.21
C THR A 7 -14.41 2.33 34.62
N SER A 8 -13.98 3.53 35.03
CA SER A 8 -14.91 4.60 35.43
C SER A 8 -15.61 5.28 34.26
N ILE A 9 -15.02 5.20 33.06
CA ILE A 9 -15.60 5.77 31.85
C ILE A 9 -16.76 4.88 31.31
N LEU A 10 -16.68 3.58 31.56
CA LEU A 10 -17.69 2.62 31.12
C LEU A 10 -18.96 2.62 31.98
N ASP A 11 -18.92 3.24 33.19
CA ASP A 11 -20.02 3.18 34.15
C ASP A 11 -20.93 4.41 34.17
N SER A 12 -20.65 5.43 33.36
CA SER A 12 -21.55 6.57 33.17
C SER A 12 -22.60 6.22 32.12
N GLY A 13 -23.81 5.95 32.59
CA GLY A 13 -24.95 5.44 31.85
C GLY A 13 -25.30 6.16 30.55
N PHE A 14 -24.72 5.70 29.46
CA PHE A 14 -25.13 6.06 28.10
C PHE A 14 -26.38 5.26 27.70
N PRO A 15 -27.25 5.82 26.84
CA PRO A 15 -28.37 5.05 26.30
C PRO A 15 -27.88 3.73 25.68
N GLU A 16 -28.53 2.65 26.01
CA GLU A 16 -28.14 1.27 25.68
C GLU A 16 -27.90 1.05 24.16
N GLU A 17 -28.65 1.75 23.30
CA GLU A 17 -28.50 1.71 21.84
C GLU A 17 -27.18 2.34 21.36
N ALA A 18 -26.78 3.46 21.96
CA ALA A 18 -25.53 4.15 21.63
C ALA A 18 -24.30 3.32 22.04
N SER A 19 -24.42 2.59 23.16
CA SER A 19 -23.38 1.70 23.66
C SER A 19 -23.17 0.51 22.72
N SER A 20 -24.26 -0.10 22.23
CA SER A 20 -24.20 -1.24 21.30
C SER A 20 -23.52 -0.86 19.98
N GLY A 21 -23.83 0.30 19.44
CA GLY A 21 -23.22 0.81 18.19
C GLY A 21 -21.71 1.02 18.33
N ARG A 22 -21.26 1.61 19.44
CA ARG A 22 -19.82 1.83 19.71
C ARG A 22 -19.04 0.52 19.86
N VAL A 23 -19.64 -0.47 20.55
CA VAL A 23 -19.04 -1.81 20.71
C VAL A 23 -18.87 -2.47 19.34
N LEU A 24 -19.91 -2.43 18.50
CA LEU A 24 -19.86 -3.01 17.15
C LEU A 24 -18.78 -2.33 16.29
N THR A 25 -18.70 -1.00 16.33
CA THR A 25 -17.65 -0.22 15.65
C THR A 25 -16.27 -0.63 16.15
N GLY A 26 -16.09 -0.71 17.46
CA GLY A 26 -14.83 -1.11 18.07
C GLY A 26 -14.39 -2.51 17.64
N CYS A 27 -15.29 -3.47 17.59
CA CYS A 27 -15.02 -4.83 17.12
C CYS A 27 -14.61 -4.83 15.64
N PHE A 28 -15.31 -4.08 14.79
CA PHE A 28 -15.01 -3.97 13.36
C PHE A 28 -13.62 -3.36 13.14
N LEU A 29 -13.31 -2.25 13.83
CA LEU A 29 -12.02 -1.57 13.71
C LEU A 29 -10.87 -2.45 14.22
N SER A 30 -11.08 -3.17 15.31
CA SER A 30 -10.09 -4.12 15.85
C SER A 30 -9.81 -5.25 14.86
N LEU A 31 -10.85 -5.78 14.23
CA LEU A 31 -10.71 -6.81 13.20
C LEU A 31 -9.93 -6.28 11.99
N LEU A 32 -10.21 -5.04 11.56
CA LEU A 32 -9.49 -4.39 10.47
C LEU A 32 -8.00 -4.23 10.79
N ILE A 33 -7.67 -3.79 12.01
CA ILE A 33 -6.27 -3.65 12.48
C ILE A 33 -5.58 -5.02 12.47
N LEU A 34 -6.23 -6.05 13.03
CA LEU A 34 -5.68 -7.41 13.11
C LEU A 34 -5.43 -7.99 11.70
N THR A 35 -6.38 -7.84 10.77
CA THR A 35 -6.21 -8.34 9.40
C THR A 35 -5.06 -7.61 8.69
N THR A 36 -4.89 -6.31 8.92
CA THR A 36 -3.78 -5.53 8.38
C THR A 36 -2.44 -6.03 8.91
N LEU A 37 -2.35 -6.23 10.24
CA LEU A 37 -1.13 -6.73 10.90
C LEU A 37 -0.76 -8.13 10.40
N LEU A 38 -1.70 -9.07 10.46
CA LEU A 38 -1.46 -10.46 10.10
C LEU A 38 -1.13 -10.60 8.61
N GLY A 39 -1.89 -9.93 7.74
CA GLY A 39 -1.72 -10.01 6.29
C GLY A 39 -0.37 -9.47 5.84
N ASN A 40 0.03 -8.29 6.31
CA ASN A 40 1.29 -7.66 5.90
C ASN A 40 2.51 -8.35 6.55
N THR A 41 2.39 -8.87 7.76
CA THR A 41 3.41 -9.74 8.38
C THR A 41 3.61 -11.00 7.53
N LEU A 42 2.53 -11.60 7.05
CA LEU A 42 2.57 -12.78 6.19
C LEU A 42 3.27 -12.48 4.86
N VAL A 43 3.04 -11.29 4.26
CA VAL A 43 3.74 -10.84 3.03
C VAL A 43 5.24 -10.73 3.29
N CYS A 44 5.65 -10.05 4.37
CA CYS A 44 7.05 -9.88 4.74
C CYS A 44 7.71 -11.25 4.98
N ALA A 45 7.06 -12.14 5.72
CA ALA A 45 7.53 -13.49 6.00
C ALA A 45 7.70 -14.31 4.71
N ALA A 46 6.75 -14.20 3.78
CA ALA A 46 6.80 -14.92 2.50
C ALA A 46 8.02 -14.50 1.68
N VAL A 47 8.25 -13.19 1.54
CA VAL A 47 9.36 -12.70 0.72
C VAL A 47 10.72 -12.99 1.38
N THR A 48 10.83 -12.88 2.71
CA THR A 48 12.10 -13.13 3.42
C THR A 48 12.43 -14.62 3.47
N LYS A 49 11.45 -15.50 3.67
CA LYS A 49 11.65 -16.95 3.83
C LYS A 49 11.90 -17.66 2.49
N PHE A 50 11.17 -17.29 1.44
CA PHE A 50 11.24 -18.01 0.16
C PHE A 50 12.20 -17.34 -0.82
N ARG A 51 13.28 -18.04 -1.17
CA ARG A 51 14.35 -17.55 -2.07
C ARG A 51 13.81 -17.07 -3.42
N HIS A 52 12.86 -17.80 -4.03
CA HIS A 52 12.31 -17.46 -5.34
C HIS A 52 11.53 -16.13 -5.33
N LEU A 53 10.98 -15.72 -4.17
CA LEU A 53 10.37 -14.40 -4.00
C LEU A 53 11.44 -13.33 -3.71
N ARG A 54 12.42 -13.65 -2.84
CA ARG A 54 13.47 -12.73 -2.42
C ARG A 54 14.40 -12.30 -3.56
N THR A 55 14.65 -13.16 -4.55
CA THR A 55 15.53 -12.85 -5.69
C THR A 55 14.93 -11.84 -6.66
N LYS A 56 13.62 -11.64 -6.65
CA LYS A 56 12.94 -10.64 -7.50
C LYS A 56 13.05 -9.25 -6.88
N VAL A 57 13.72 -8.32 -7.57
CA VAL A 57 13.94 -6.94 -7.10
C VAL A 57 12.61 -6.23 -6.80
N THR A 58 11.58 -6.46 -7.61
CA THR A 58 10.22 -5.92 -7.41
C THR A 58 9.70 -6.21 -5.99
N ASN A 59 10.04 -7.38 -5.41
CA ASN A 59 9.54 -7.77 -4.10
C ASN A 59 10.18 -6.98 -2.95
N TYR A 60 11.30 -6.27 -3.17
CA TYR A 60 11.82 -5.29 -2.20
C TYR A 60 10.83 -4.13 -2.02
N PHE A 61 10.23 -3.67 -3.11
CA PHE A 61 9.20 -2.61 -3.06
C PHE A 61 7.91 -3.13 -2.40
N VAL A 62 7.57 -4.40 -2.63
CA VAL A 62 6.42 -5.07 -1.99
C VAL A 62 6.63 -5.13 -0.46
N ILE A 63 7.85 -5.47 0.01
CA ILE A 63 8.18 -5.43 1.46
C ILE A 63 8.05 -4.00 1.99
N SER A 64 8.59 -3.02 1.28
CA SER A 64 8.52 -1.60 1.70
C SER A 64 7.07 -1.14 1.83
N LEU A 65 6.21 -1.52 0.90
CA LEU A 65 4.77 -1.24 0.96
C LEU A 65 4.12 -1.96 2.15
N ALA A 66 4.43 -3.24 2.36
CA ALA A 66 3.91 -4.00 3.51
C ALA A 66 4.35 -3.39 4.84
N VAL A 67 5.58 -2.86 4.93
CA VAL A 67 6.10 -2.16 6.12
C VAL A 67 5.31 -0.86 6.36
N SER A 68 5.03 -0.07 5.33
CA SER A 68 4.21 1.14 5.49
C SER A 68 2.79 0.79 5.97
N ASP A 69 2.20 -0.29 5.46
CA ASP A 69 0.89 -0.79 5.90
C ASP A 69 0.90 -1.27 7.36
N LEU A 70 1.99 -1.93 7.79
CA LEU A 70 2.18 -2.34 9.19
C LEU A 70 2.28 -1.11 10.11
N LEU A 71 2.97 -0.06 9.66
CA LEU A 71 3.08 1.19 10.43
C LEU A 71 1.72 1.89 10.56
N VAL A 72 0.88 1.87 9.52
CA VAL A 72 -0.50 2.37 9.61
C VAL A 72 -1.25 1.62 10.71
N ALA A 73 -1.14 0.29 10.73
CA ALA A 73 -1.86 -0.56 11.71
C ALA A 73 -1.34 -0.40 13.14
N ILE A 74 -0.09 0.04 13.34
CA ILE A 74 0.54 0.17 14.67
C ILE A 74 0.50 1.62 15.16
N LEU A 75 0.84 2.59 14.29
CA LEU A 75 1.05 3.98 14.68
C LEU A 75 -0.16 4.88 14.44
N VAL A 76 -1.12 4.45 13.61
CA VAL A 76 -2.22 5.33 13.17
C VAL A 76 -3.58 4.80 13.62
N MET A 77 -3.96 3.61 13.18
CA MET A 77 -5.29 3.04 13.39
C MET A 77 -5.70 2.88 14.87
N PRO A 78 -4.84 2.36 15.77
CA PRO A 78 -5.29 2.08 17.15
C PRO A 78 -5.71 3.33 17.91
N TRP A 79 -5.00 4.45 17.75
CA TRP A 79 -5.29 5.71 18.43
C TRP A 79 -6.63 6.28 17.98
N LYS A 80 -6.90 6.26 16.67
CA LYS A 80 -8.18 6.71 16.13
C LYS A 80 -9.32 5.75 16.54
N ALA A 81 -9.08 4.43 16.59
CA ALA A 81 -10.07 3.46 17.05
C ALA A 81 -10.50 3.75 18.50
N VAL A 82 -9.55 4.06 19.39
CA VAL A 82 -9.84 4.46 20.76
C VAL A 82 -10.67 5.76 20.78
N THR A 83 -10.31 6.72 19.95
CA THR A 83 -11.04 8.01 19.81
C THR A 83 -12.50 7.79 19.37
N GLU A 84 -12.73 6.89 18.42
CA GLU A 84 -14.09 6.55 17.94
C GLU A 84 -14.95 5.93 19.05
N ILE A 85 -14.34 5.08 19.87
CA ILE A 85 -15.03 4.41 20.99
C ILE A 85 -15.29 5.42 22.12
N ALA A 86 -14.28 6.24 22.47
CA ALA A 86 -14.36 7.24 23.54
C ALA A 86 -15.26 8.43 23.18
N GLY A 87 -15.31 8.80 21.90
CA GLY A 87 -16.04 9.99 21.43
C GLY A 87 -15.25 11.30 21.54
N PHE A 88 -14.00 11.24 21.98
CA PHE A 88 -13.09 12.39 22.08
C PHE A 88 -11.63 11.91 21.96
N TRP A 89 -10.69 12.85 21.74
CA TRP A 89 -9.25 12.55 21.66
C TRP A 89 -8.65 12.50 23.08
N PRO A 90 -8.30 11.32 23.63
CA PRO A 90 -7.80 11.23 25.01
C PRO A 90 -6.28 11.36 25.14
N PHE A 91 -5.53 11.61 24.05
CA PHE A 91 -4.07 11.52 24.03
C PHE A 91 -3.37 12.90 24.03
N GLY A 92 -4.12 13.99 24.25
CA GLY A 92 -3.59 15.34 24.43
C GLY A 92 -2.67 15.78 23.28
N SER A 93 -1.48 16.28 23.62
CA SER A 93 -0.48 16.80 22.68
C SER A 93 0.10 15.79 21.69
N PHE A 94 -0.17 14.50 21.85
CA PHE A 94 0.24 13.46 20.90
C PHE A 94 -0.43 13.62 19.54
N CYS A 95 -1.51 14.40 19.46
CA CYS A 95 -2.27 14.69 18.24
C CYS A 95 -1.36 15.09 17.05
N ASP A 96 -0.49 16.08 17.24
CA ASP A 96 0.39 16.57 16.16
C ASP A 96 1.34 15.45 15.67
N THR A 97 1.89 14.67 16.58
CA THR A 97 2.75 13.51 16.25
C THR A 97 1.97 12.44 15.50
N TRP A 98 0.76 12.16 15.92
CA TRP A 98 -0.14 11.19 15.29
C TRP A 98 -0.48 11.60 13.86
N VAL A 99 -0.82 12.89 13.64
CA VAL A 99 -1.08 13.46 12.30
C VAL A 99 0.15 13.30 11.40
N ALA A 100 1.36 13.57 11.94
CA ALA A 100 2.60 13.39 11.18
C ALA A 100 2.81 11.94 10.76
N PHE A 101 2.54 10.97 11.64
CA PHE A 101 2.65 9.54 11.32
C PHE A 101 1.63 9.13 10.25
N ASP A 102 0.40 9.62 10.32
CA ASP A 102 -0.65 9.31 9.33
C ASP A 102 -0.22 9.80 7.93
N ILE A 103 0.20 11.06 7.83
CA ILE A 103 0.66 11.64 6.56
C ILE A 103 1.89 10.88 6.04
N MET A 104 2.85 10.56 6.92
CA MET A 104 4.07 9.82 6.55
C MET A 104 3.74 8.45 5.97
N CYS A 105 2.95 7.66 6.68
CA CYS A 105 2.63 6.29 6.28
C CYS A 105 1.82 6.27 4.97
N SER A 106 0.84 7.15 4.84
CA SER A 106 0.01 7.27 3.63
C SER A 106 0.85 7.72 2.44
N THR A 107 1.73 8.72 2.63
CA THR A 107 2.64 9.19 1.57
C THR A 107 3.65 8.11 1.18
N ALA A 108 4.21 7.38 2.16
CA ALA A 108 5.13 6.27 1.90
C ALA A 108 4.46 5.18 1.07
N SER A 109 3.21 4.83 1.38
CA SER A 109 2.45 3.82 0.63
C SER A 109 2.29 4.23 -0.83
N ILE A 110 1.86 5.46 -1.11
CA ILE A 110 1.66 5.91 -2.49
C ILE A 110 2.99 6.06 -3.26
N LEU A 111 4.05 6.54 -2.62
CA LEU A 111 5.37 6.64 -3.26
C LEU A 111 5.95 5.26 -3.55
N ASN A 112 5.73 4.27 -2.68
CA ASN A 112 6.09 2.87 -2.96
C ASN A 112 5.34 2.33 -4.19
N LEU A 113 4.05 2.65 -4.33
CA LEU A 113 3.26 2.27 -5.52
C LEU A 113 3.76 2.97 -6.79
N CYS A 114 4.19 4.24 -6.70
CA CYS A 114 4.83 4.95 -7.81
C CYS A 114 6.12 4.25 -8.23
N VAL A 115 6.96 3.91 -7.28
CA VAL A 115 8.23 3.21 -7.55
C VAL A 115 7.96 1.83 -8.17
N ILE A 116 6.97 1.09 -7.68
CA ILE A 116 6.55 -0.20 -8.27
C ILE A 116 6.10 0.01 -9.73
N SER A 117 5.33 1.04 -10.00
CA SER A 117 4.85 1.31 -11.38
C SER A 117 6.00 1.67 -12.32
N LEU A 118 7.00 2.44 -11.88
CA LEU A 118 8.20 2.74 -12.64
C LEU A 118 9.06 1.48 -12.88
N ASP A 119 9.22 0.66 -11.86
CA ASP A 119 9.91 -0.64 -11.95
C ASP A 119 9.27 -1.52 -13.03
N ARG A 120 7.96 -1.63 -13.02
CA ARG A 120 7.21 -2.43 -14.02
C ARG A 120 7.31 -1.84 -15.43
N TYR A 121 7.27 -0.51 -15.53
CA TYR A 121 7.44 0.17 -16.82
C TYR A 121 8.79 -0.18 -17.45
N TRP A 122 9.88 -0.08 -16.69
CA TRP A 122 11.23 -0.40 -17.17
C TRP A 122 11.37 -1.90 -17.52
N ALA A 123 10.80 -2.78 -16.71
CA ALA A 123 10.84 -4.23 -16.95
C ALA A 123 10.15 -4.62 -18.27
N ILE A 124 9.06 -3.93 -18.63
CA ILE A 124 8.27 -4.24 -19.81
C ILE A 124 8.78 -3.50 -21.06
N SER A 125 9.22 -2.23 -20.90
CA SER A 125 9.68 -1.41 -22.03
C SER A 125 11.06 -1.83 -22.55
N SER A 126 11.94 -2.28 -21.65
CA SER A 126 13.35 -2.60 -22.01
C SER A 126 13.88 -3.75 -21.14
N PRO A 127 13.41 -5.00 -21.36
CA PRO A 127 13.76 -6.13 -20.48
C PRO A 127 15.26 -6.37 -20.31
N PHE A 128 16.03 -6.34 -21.40
CA PHE A 128 17.49 -6.59 -21.37
C PHE A 128 18.25 -5.50 -20.61
N ARG A 129 17.80 -4.26 -20.73
CA ARG A 129 18.40 -3.13 -20.02
C ARG A 129 17.99 -3.14 -18.54
N TYR A 130 16.78 -3.56 -18.25
CA TYR A 130 16.24 -3.71 -16.88
C TYR A 130 17.07 -4.69 -16.06
N GLU A 131 17.34 -5.89 -16.59
CA GLU A 131 18.12 -6.93 -15.88
C GLU A 131 19.52 -6.44 -15.48
N ARG A 132 20.14 -5.58 -16.29
CA ARG A 132 21.47 -5.04 -16.00
C ARG A 132 21.46 -3.86 -15.04
N LYS A 133 20.39 -3.04 -15.07
CA LYS A 133 20.34 -1.77 -14.32
C LYS A 133 19.58 -1.87 -13.00
N MET A 134 18.53 -2.69 -12.94
CA MET A 134 17.72 -2.82 -11.72
C MET A 134 18.36 -3.82 -10.77
N THR A 135 19.28 -3.32 -9.95
CA THR A 135 19.97 -4.09 -8.91
C THR A 135 19.28 -3.87 -7.55
N PRO A 136 19.53 -4.74 -6.56
CA PRO A 136 19.05 -4.51 -5.19
C PRO A 136 19.47 -3.15 -4.63
N THR A 137 20.69 -2.68 -4.96
CA THR A 137 21.20 -1.36 -4.54
C THR A 137 20.32 -0.23 -5.06
N VAL A 138 19.95 -0.28 -6.35
CA VAL A 138 19.06 0.72 -6.97
C VAL A 138 17.69 0.69 -6.27
N ALA A 139 17.16 -0.50 -5.99
CA ALA A 139 15.88 -0.64 -5.26
C ALA A 139 15.97 0.00 -3.87
N TYR A 140 17.04 -0.24 -3.12
CA TYR A 140 17.23 0.37 -1.79
C TYR A 140 17.33 1.91 -1.87
N VAL A 141 18.02 2.44 -2.88
CA VAL A 141 18.11 3.90 -3.09
C VAL A 141 16.71 4.48 -3.37
N MET A 142 15.93 3.84 -4.23
CA MET A 142 14.57 4.30 -4.56
C MET A 142 13.64 4.23 -3.33
N ILE A 143 13.71 3.14 -2.55
CA ILE A 143 12.94 2.98 -1.31
C ILE A 143 13.34 4.07 -0.29
N SER A 144 14.66 4.26 -0.09
CA SER A 144 15.17 5.28 0.84
C SER A 144 14.71 6.70 0.45
N ALA A 145 14.73 7.01 -0.85
CA ALA A 145 14.25 8.30 -1.36
C ALA A 145 12.75 8.47 -1.08
N ALA A 146 11.94 7.44 -1.30
CA ALA A 146 10.49 7.47 -1.02
C ALA A 146 10.22 7.71 0.47
N TRP A 147 10.89 6.99 1.37
CA TRP A 147 10.72 7.16 2.82
C TRP A 147 11.22 8.52 3.30
N THR A 148 12.38 8.98 2.82
CA THR A 148 12.92 10.31 3.17
C THR A 148 11.94 11.40 2.77
N LEU A 149 11.43 11.35 1.55
CA LEU A 149 10.46 12.32 1.05
C LEU A 149 9.16 12.29 1.89
N SER A 150 8.69 11.10 2.26
CA SER A 150 7.49 10.95 3.11
C SER A 150 7.69 11.58 4.49
N ILE A 151 8.85 11.37 5.10
CA ILE A 151 9.20 11.97 6.40
C ILE A 151 9.27 13.51 6.30
N LEU A 152 9.92 14.03 5.27
CA LEU A 152 10.07 15.48 5.07
C LEU A 152 8.70 16.16 4.85
N ILE A 153 7.84 15.57 4.02
CA ILE A 153 6.50 16.10 3.71
C ILE A 153 5.59 16.08 4.96
N SER A 154 5.74 15.09 5.84
CA SER A 154 4.88 14.93 7.02
C SER A 154 5.38 15.71 8.23
N PHE A 155 6.60 15.45 8.67
CA PHE A 155 7.08 15.99 9.96
C PHE A 155 7.41 17.48 9.91
N ILE A 156 8.01 18.01 8.84
CA ILE A 156 8.40 19.42 8.77
C ILE A 156 7.18 20.35 8.87
N PRO A 157 6.14 20.21 8.03
CA PRO A 157 4.99 21.12 8.13
C PRO A 157 4.21 20.96 9.43
N VAL A 158 4.13 19.74 9.99
CA VAL A 158 3.43 19.52 11.25
C VAL A 158 4.17 20.17 12.42
N GLN A 159 5.51 20.02 12.49
CA GLN A 159 6.32 20.65 13.54
C GLN A 159 6.29 22.18 13.45
N LEU A 160 6.20 22.73 12.24
CA LEU A 160 6.07 24.18 12.02
C LEU A 160 4.63 24.66 12.18
N LYS A 161 3.70 23.75 12.51
CA LYS A 161 2.26 24.03 12.73
C LYS A 161 1.56 24.63 11.50
N TRP A 162 2.05 24.36 10.30
CA TRP A 162 1.43 24.83 9.05
C TRP A 162 0.07 24.16 8.79
N HIS A 163 -0.17 23.03 9.44
CA HIS A 163 -1.43 22.27 9.27
C HIS A 163 -2.61 22.93 9.99
N LYS A 164 -2.35 23.78 11.01
CA LYS A 164 -3.40 24.42 11.81
C LYS A 164 -3.84 25.75 11.18
N ALA A 165 -5.15 25.98 11.11
CA ALA A 165 -5.70 27.27 10.69
C ALA A 165 -5.40 28.34 11.74
N GLN A 166 -4.99 29.52 11.31
CA GLN A 166 -4.76 30.67 12.22
C GLN A 166 -6.10 31.30 12.56
N THR A 167 -6.64 30.96 13.72
CA THR A 167 -7.84 31.61 14.24
C THR A 167 -7.46 32.96 14.86
N THR A 168 -7.73 34.04 14.12
CA THR A 168 -7.48 35.43 14.55
C THR A 168 -8.70 36.05 15.24
N SER A 169 -9.57 35.30 15.89
CA SER A 169 -10.71 35.90 16.57
C SER A 169 -10.53 35.93 18.10
N PRO A 170 -10.75 37.10 18.74
CA PRO A 170 -10.58 37.23 20.18
C PRO A 170 -11.64 36.53 21.05
N SER A 171 -12.60 35.85 20.43
CA SER A 171 -13.64 35.10 21.14
C SER A 171 -13.19 33.70 21.60
N SER A 172 -11.95 33.30 21.28
CA SER A 172 -11.44 31.95 21.58
C SER A 172 -10.95 31.78 23.02
N LEU A 173 -11.00 32.84 23.86
CA LEU A 173 -10.55 32.71 25.25
C LEU A 173 -11.52 31.90 26.13
N ARG A 174 -12.73 31.61 25.61
CA ARG A 174 -13.77 30.90 26.37
C ARG A 174 -13.93 29.44 25.97
N SER A 175 -13.25 28.99 24.91
CA SER A 175 -13.40 27.61 24.41
C SER A 175 -12.27 26.67 24.90
N ASN A 176 -11.42 27.13 25.83
CA ASN A 176 -10.33 26.31 26.37
C ASN A 176 -10.80 25.17 27.29
N LEU A 177 -12.11 24.93 27.36
CA LEU A 177 -12.68 23.88 28.23
C LEU A 177 -13.48 22.81 27.48
N THR A 178 -13.62 22.93 26.16
CA THR A 178 -14.28 21.87 25.38
C THR A 178 -13.23 21.14 24.55
N SER A 179 -13.07 19.87 24.88
CA SER A 179 -12.23 18.84 24.26
C SER A 179 -11.56 19.25 22.94
N GLU A 180 -10.24 19.38 22.94
CA GLU A 180 -9.42 19.49 21.75
C GLU A 180 -9.62 18.18 20.94
N ASN A 181 -10.58 18.19 20.03
CA ASN A 181 -10.65 17.14 19.02
C ASN A 181 -9.40 17.26 18.16
N CYS A 182 -8.73 16.15 17.92
CA CYS A 182 -7.53 16.09 17.08
C CYS A 182 -7.84 16.42 15.60
N ASP A 183 -9.10 16.64 15.27
CA ASP A 183 -9.60 17.04 13.95
C ASP A 183 -9.78 18.56 13.84
N SER A 184 -8.81 19.34 14.30
CA SER A 184 -8.84 20.79 14.20
C SER A 184 -8.82 21.25 12.74
N SER A 185 -9.52 22.36 12.48
CA SER A 185 -9.61 23.02 11.19
C SER A 185 -8.26 23.10 10.46
N LEU A 186 -8.17 22.37 9.35
CA LEU A 186 -6.96 22.34 8.52
C LEU A 186 -6.81 23.66 7.76
N ASN A 187 -5.59 24.19 7.76
CA ASN A 187 -5.23 25.32 6.92
C ASN A 187 -5.48 24.96 5.45
N ARG A 188 -6.23 25.80 4.74
CA ARG A 188 -6.62 25.60 3.33
C ARG A 188 -5.41 25.31 2.43
N THR A 189 -4.41 26.18 2.51
CA THR A 189 -3.19 26.07 1.69
C THR A 189 -2.46 24.76 1.98
N TYR A 190 -2.37 24.39 3.25
CA TYR A 190 -1.73 23.13 3.67
C TYR A 190 -2.49 21.91 3.15
N ALA A 191 -3.82 21.87 3.32
CA ALA A 191 -4.66 20.75 2.89
C ALA A 191 -4.53 20.50 1.39
N ILE A 192 -4.60 21.55 0.57
CA ILE A 192 -4.48 21.48 -0.89
C ILE A 192 -3.04 21.06 -1.30
N SER A 193 -2.02 21.73 -0.74
CA SER A 193 -0.62 21.46 -1.07
C SER A 193 -0.23 20.01 -0.74
N THR A 194 -0.59 19.54 0.46
CA THR A 194 -0.32 18.18 0.91
C THR A 194 -1.03 17.17 0.01
N SER A 195 -2.30 17.40 -0.32
CA SER A 195 -3.08 16.53 -1.20
C SER A 195 -2.46 16.45 -2.60
N LEU A 196 -2.01 17.58 -3.15
CA LEU A 196 -1.35 17.63 -4.46
C LEU A 196 -0.05 16.80 -4.45
N ILE A 197 0.81 17.04 -3.47
CA ILE A 197 2.14 16.41 -3.39
C ILE A 197 2.03 14.93 -3.02
N SER A 198 1.19 14.59 -2.05
CA SER A 198 1.09 13.22 -1.51
C SER A 198 0.17 12.31 -2.32
N PHE A 199 -0.77 12.84 -3.10
CA PHE A 199 -1.76 11.99 -3.78
C PHE A 199 -1.90 12.33 -5.26
N TYR A 200 -2.33 13.53 -5.63
CA TYR A 200 -2.70 13.82 -7.02
C TYR A 200 -1.54 13.71 -8.01
N ILE A 201 -0.35 14.24 -7.68
CA ILE A 201 0.84 14.14 -8.54
C ILE A 201 1.30 12.67 -8.65
N PRO A 202 1.49 11.92 -7.55
CA PRO A 202 1.81 10.49 -7.65
C PRO A 202 0.81 9.67 -8.46
N VAL A 203 -0.49 9.89 -8.25
CA VAL A 203 -1.54 9.18 -9.00
C VAL A 203 -1.46 9.51 -10.49
N ALA A 204 -1.25 10.77 -10.86
CA ALA A 204 -1.09 11.16 -12.27
C ALA A 204 0.10 10.43 -12.91
N ILE A 205 1.24 10.37 -12.21
CA ILE A 205 2.43 9.63 -12.67
C ILE A 205 2.08 8.15 -12.88
N MET A 206 1.40 7.52 -11.92
CA MET A 206 0.99 6.12 -12.01
C MET A 206 0.05 5.87 -13.20
N VAL A 207 -0.95 6.73 -13.40
CA VAL A 207 -1.91 6.60 -14.51
C VAL A 207 -1.18 6.67 -15.85
N VAL A 208 -0.29 7.65 -16.02
CA VAL A 208 0.52 7.81 -17.24
C VAL A 208 1.40 6.56 -17.46
N THR A 209 2.08 6.11 -16.42
CA THR A 209 2.97 4.94 -16.46
C THR A 209 2.20 3.68 -16.87
N TYR A 210 1.07 3.39 -16.25
CA TYR A 210 0.26 2.20 -16.56
C TYR A 210 -0.38 2.28 -17.94
N THR A 211 -0.75 3.48 -18.41
CA THR A 211 -1.23 3.68 -19.79
C THR A 211 -0.12 3.30 -20.80
N GLN A 212 1.11 3.74 -20.56
CA GLN A 212 2.26 3.39 -21.40
C GLN A 212 2.56 1.89 -21.37
N ILE A 213 2.53 1.28 -20.17
CA ILE A 213 2.71 -0.17 -20.00
C ILE A 213 1.66 -0.93 -20.82
N TYR A 214 0.39 -0.54 -20.70
CA TYR A 214 -0.72 -1.16 -21.43
C TYR A 214 -0.49 -1.07 -22.94
N ARG A 215 -0.11 0.09 -23.47
CA ARG A 215 0.18 0.30 -24.89
C ARG A 215 1.32 -0.60 -25.37
N ILE A 216 2.41 -0.69 -24.61
CA ILE A 216 3.57 -1.54 -24.94
C ILE A 216 3.14 -3.02 -24.91
N ALA A 217 2.43 -3.46 -23.89
CA ALA A 217 1.96 -4.83 -23.76
C ALA A 217 1.06 -5.22 -24.95
N GLN A 218 0.14 -4.35 -25.36
CA GLN A 218 -0.73 -4.57 -26.51
C GLN A 218 0.08 -4.72 -27.81
N ARG A 219 1.09 -3.87 -28.02
CA ARG A 219 1.98 -3.96 -29.19
C ARG A 219 2.73 -5.31 -29.22
N GLN A 220 3.24 -5.75 -28.06
CA GLN A 220 3.96 -7.02 -27.94
C GLN A 220 3.04 -8.22 -28.18
N ILE A 221 1.81 -8.20 -27.65
CA ILE A 221 0.80 -9.24 -27.91
C ILE A 221 0.50 -9.36 -29.40
N ARG A 222 0.29 -8.23 -30.08
CA ARG A 222 0.03 -8.21 -31.54
C ARG A 222 1.22 -8.79 -32.32
N ARG A 223 2.45 -8.45 -31.95
CA ARG A 223 3.67 -8.99 -32.59
C ARG A 223 3.77 -10.51 -32.40
N ILE A 224 3.53 -11.01 -31.18
CA ILE A 224 3.55 -12.45 -30.89
C ILE A 224 2.49 -13.18 -31.71
N SER A 225 1.26 -12.66 -31.77
CA SER A 225 0.17 -13.22 -32.57
C SER A 225 0.49 -13.26 -34.06
N ALA A 226 1.14 -12.20 -34.59
CA ALA A 226 1.54 -12.14 -36.01
C ALA A 226 2.62 -13.17 -36.30
N LEU A 227 3.61 -13.33 -35.41
CA LEU A 227 4.68 -14.33 -35.54
C LEU A 227 4.11 -15.75 -35.46
N GLU A 228 3.17 -16.02 -34.57
CA GLU A 228 2.48 -17.32 -34.48
C GLU A 228 1.75 -17.69 -35.77
N ARG A 229 0.99 -16.74 -36.33
CA ARG A 229 0.29 -16.94 -37.60
C ARG A 229 1.27 -17.21 -38.77
N ALA A 230 2.38 -16.46 -38.80
CA ALA A 230 3.44 -16.64 -39.82
C ALA A 230 4.10 -18.03 -39.68
N ALA A 231 4.43 -18.44 -38.42
CA ALA A 231 5.02 -19.75 -38.11
C ALA A 231 4.07 -20.89 -38.49
N GLU A 232 2.78 -20.75 -38.18
CA GLU A 232 1.74 -21.73 -38.52
C GLU A 232 1.58 -21.87 -40.06
N SER A 233 1.59 -20.75 -40.78
CA SER A 233 1.55 -20.73 -42.23
C SER A 233 2.79 -21.39 -42.86
N ALA A 234 3.98 -21.12 -42.31
CA ALA A 234 5.24 -21.72 -42.73
C ALA A 234 5.26 -23.24 -42.46
N LYS A 235 4.74 -23.68 -41.28
CA LYS A 235 4.62 -25.10 -40.94
C LYS A 235 3.71 -25.85 -41.90
N ASN A 236 2.54 -25.28 -42.23
CA ASN A 236 1.59 -25.87 -43.18
C ASN A 236 2.20 -25.99 -44.57
N ARG A 237 3.06 -25.07 -45.02
CA ARG A 237 3.84 -25.16 -46.27
C ARG A 237 4.94 -26.23 -46.18
N HIS A 238 5.57 -26.38 -45.00
CA HIS A 238 6.72 -27.28 -44.80
C HIS A 238 6.28 -28.75 -44.64
N ASP A 239 5.13 -29.00 -44.03
CA ASP A 239 4.55 -30.35 -43.93
C ASP A 239 4.25 -30.91 -45.31
N SER A 240 4.14 -30.01 -46.31
CA SER A 240 4.07 -30.39 -47.71
C SER A 240 5.43 -30.73 -48.36
N MET A 241 6.59 -30.47 -47.69
CA MET A 241 7.93 -30.58 -48.27
C MET A 241 9.03 -31.25 -47.42
N GLY A 242 8.71 -31.89 -46.29
CA GLY A 242 9.58 -32.78 -45.48
C GLY A 242 10.98 -32.24 -45.11
N GLY A 243 11.15 -31.66 -43.93
CA GLY A 243 12.47 -31.28 -43.42
C GLY A 243 12.42 -30.50 -42.11
N GLY A 244 13.22 -30.90 -41.12
CA GLY A 244 13.16 -30.41 -39.75
C GLY A 244 13.84 -29.06 -39.46
N SER A 245 13.21 -28.27 -38.62
CA SER A 245 13.81 -27.05 -38.04
C SER A 245 13.36 -26.90 -36.57
N GLY A 246 14.24 -27.32 -35.64
CA GLY A 246 13.92 -27.41 -34.23
C GLY A 246 14.37 -26.24 -33.35
N SER A 247 15.30 -25.37 -33.75
CA SER A 247 15.96 -24.44 -32.85
C SER A 247 15.26 -23.07 -32.65
N ILE A 248 14.51 -22.60 -33.63
CA ILE A 248 13.83 -21.29 -33.55
C ILE A 248 12.59 -21.37 -32.64
N ALA A 249 11.92 -22.52 -32.62
CA ALA A 249 10.71 -22.74 -31.83
C ALA A 249 10.96 -22.70 -30.32
N GLU A 250 12.14 -23.12 -29.85
CA GLU A 250 12.52 -23.13 -28.42
C GLU A 250 12.69 -21.71 -27.86
N SER A 251 13.36 -20.84 -28.60
CA SER A 251 13.59 -19.44 -28.21
C SER A 251 12.26 -18.66 -28.14
N GLU A 252 11.38 -18.87 -29.11
CA GLU A 252 10.05 -18.22 -29.15
C GLU A 252 9.15 -18.69 -28.00
N SER A 253 9.17 -19.98 -27.67
CA SER A 253 8.36 -20.53 -26.58
C SER A 253 8.82 -19.98 -25.23
N SER A 254 10.12 -19.83 -25.01
CA SER A 254 10.71 -19.25 -23.81
C SER A 254 10.30 -17.78 -23.65
N PHE A 255 10.41 -16.99 -24.71
CA PHE A 255 10.01 -15.56 -24.71
C PHE A 255 8.51 -15.40 -24.40
N LYS A 256 7.66 -16.21 -25.02
CA LYS A 256 6.21 -16.22 -24.81
C LYS A 256 5.84 -16.56 -23.36
N MET A 257 6.51 -17.55 -22.77
CA MET A 257 6.27 -17.94 -21.38
C MET A 257 6.67 -16.82 -20.41
N THR A 258 7.84 -16.21 -20.63
CA THR A 258 8.33 -15.09 -19.82
C THR A 258 7.36 -13.89 -19.93
N PHE A 259 6.94 -13.53 -21.13
CA PHE A 259 6.01 -12.43 -21.37
C PHE A 259 4.65 -12.67 -20.68
N LYS A 260 4.11 -13.90 -20.79
CA LYS A 260 2.85 -14.29 -20.13
C LYS A 260 2.97 -14.17 -18.60
N ARG A 261 4.10 -14.55 -18.04
CA ARG A 261 4.39 -14.42 -16.60
C ARG A 261 4.45 -12.95 -16.16
N GLU A 262 5.16 -12.10 -16.93
CA GLU A 262 5.27 -10.65 -16.63
C GLU A 262 3.91 -9.95 -16.73
N THR A 263 3.09 -10.31 -17.72
CA THR A 263 1.74 -9.78 -17.90
C THR A 263 0.84 -10.13 -16.69
N LYS A 264 1.00 -11.32 -16.14
CA LYS A 264 0.24 -11.75 -14.94
C LYS A 264 0.63 -10.94 -13.70
N VAL A 265 1.91 -10.69 -13.49
CA VAL A 265 2.41 -9.83 -12.39
C VAL A 265 1.87 -8.40 -12.57
N LEU A 266 1.93 -7.88 -13.79
CA LEU A 266 1.40 -6.56 -14.12
C LEU A 266 -0.08 -6.42 -13.75
N LYS A 267 -0.89 -7.43 -14.08
CA LYS A 267 -2.31 -7.44 -13.76
C LYS A 267 -2.55 -7.32 -12.25
N THR A 268 -1.82 -8.08 -11.45
CA THR A 268 -1.92 -8.02 -9.98
C THR A 268 -1.58 -6.61 -9.47
N LEU A 269 -0.47 -6.03 -9.94
CA LEU A 269 -0.01 -4.70 -9.51
C LEU A 269 -0.97 -3.60 -9.97
N SER A 270 -1.60 -3.75 -11.15
CA SER A 270 -2.63 -2.82 -11.63
C SER A 270 -3.88 -2.83 -10.74
N VAL A 271 -4.27 -4.01 -10.24
CA VAL A 271 -5.39 -4.14 -9.30
C VAL A 271 -5.05 -3.45 -7.98
N ILE A 272 -3.84 -3.66 -7.45
CA ILE A 272 -3.37 -3.01 -6.20
C ILE A 272 -3.48 -1.49 -6.34
N MET A 273 -2.97 -0.94 -7.44
CA MET A 273 -3.01 0.50 -7.70
C MET A 273 -4.45 1.01 -7.84
N GLY A 274 -5.29 0.30 -8.58
CA GLY A 274 -6.69 0.68 -8.78
C GLY A 274 -7.45 0.71 -7.46
N VAL A 275 -7.28 -0.31 -6.62
CA VAL A 275 -7.88 -0.39 -5.28
C VAL A 275 -7.37 0.76 -4.41
N PHE A 276 -6.07 1.05 -4.44
CA PHE A 276 -5.47 2.18 -3.69
C PHE A 276 -6.16 3.50 -4.07
N VAL A 277 -6.26 3.80 -5.37
CA VAL A 277 -6.88 5.04 -5.86
C VAL A 277 -8.36 5.10 -5.42
N CYS A 278 -9.11 4.01 -5.59
CA CYS A 278 -10.52 3.95 -5.19
C CYS A 278 -10.72 4.18 -3.69
N CYS A 279 -9.83 3.65 -2.86
CA CYS A 279 -9.91 3.79 -1.40
C CYS A 279 -9.57 5.22 -0.92
N TRP A 280 -8.56 5.85 -1.53
CA TRP A 280 -8.05 7.14 -1.06
C TRP A 280 -8.64 8.35 -1.77
N LEU A 281 -9.14 8.21 -3.00
CA LEU A 281 -9.67 9.35 -3.79
C LEU A 281 -10.78 10.10 -3.05
N PRO A 282 -11.80 9.42 -2.45
CA PRO A 282 -12.85 10.15 -1.74
C PRO A 282 -12.28 11.01 -0.59
N PHE A 283 -11.36 10.46 0.20
CA PHE A 283 -10.71 11.20 1.29
C PHE A 283 -10.00 12.45 0.77
N PHE A 284 -9.17 12.33 -0.27
CA PHE A 284 -8.40 13.48 -0.79
C PHE A 284 -9.29 14.53 -1.46
N VAL A 285 -10.39 14.13 -2.07
CA VAL A 285 -11.42 15.08 -2.57
C VAL A 285 -12.01 15.86 -1.40
N LEU A 286 -12.46 15.16 -0.34
CA LEU A 286 -13.03 15.80 0.85
C LEU A 286 -12.02 16.70 1.56
N ASN A 287 -10.76 16.25 1.67
CA ASN A 287 -9.68 17.00 2.31
C ASN A 287 -9.43 18.35 1.60
N CYS A 288 -9.64 18.40 0.29
CA CYS A 288 -9.55 19.65 -0.48
C CYS A 288 -10.81 20.51 -0.36
N MET A 289 -11.98 19.91 -0.08
CA MET A 289 -13.27 20.61 -0.01
C MET A 289 -13.53 21.22 1.37
N VAL A 290 -13.21 20.51 2.45
CA VAL A 290 -13.53 20.90 3.84
C VAL A 290 -13.07 22.33 4.19
N PRO A 291 -11.86 22.77 3.82
CA PRO A 291 -11.44 24.16 4.16
C PRO A 291 -12.26 25.27 3.51
N PHE A 292 -13.05 24.96 2.47
CA PHE A 292 -13.95 25.94 1.83
C PHE A 292 -15.32 25.99 2.50
N CYS A 293 -15.66 25.00 3.30
CA CYS A 293 -16.93 24.92 4.02
C CYS A 293 -17.06 25.98 5.13
N GLU A 294 -15.95 26.38 5.75
CA GLU A 294 -15.91 27.25 6.92
C GLU A 294 -16.14 28.74 6.58
N GLU A 295 -16.00 29.13 5.32
CA GLU A 295 -16.02 30.55 4.89
C GLU A 295 -17.39 31.07 4.49
N SER A 296 -18.42 30.24 4.46
CA SER A 296 -19.74 30.61 3.92
C SER A 296 -20.73 31.08 4.99
N SER A 297 -20.31 32.06 5.83
CA SER A 297 -21.24 32.64 6.82
C SER A 297 -22.16 33.73 6.27
N GLY A 298 -22.38 33.84 4.96
CA GLY A 298 -23.21 34.90 4.39
C GLY A 298 -23.79 34.67 2.99
N GLY A 299 -23.78 33.47 2.47
CA GLY A 299 -24.35 33.12 1.17
C GLY A 299 -24.76 31.67 1.11
N GLU A 300 -25.41 31.23 0.04
CA GLU A 300 -25.91 29.86 -0.12
C GLU A 300 -24.81 28.83 0.27
N ALA A 301 -24.97 28.22 1.45
CA ALA A 301 -24.01 27.27 1.98
C ALA A 301 -24.08 25.95 1.20
N PHE A 302 -23.02 25.57 0.55
CA PHE A 302 -22.81 24.17 0.17
C PHE A 302 -22.93 23.31 1.45
N PRO A 303 -23.68 22.20 1.40
CA PRO A 303 -23.81 21.36 2.59
C PRO A 303 -22.41 20.89 3.00
N CYS A 304 -21.92 21.38 4.11
CA CYS A 304 -20.65 20.95 4.69
C CYS A 304 -20.76 19.49 5.08
N ILE A 305 -19.69 18.76 4.82
CA ILE A 305 -19.58 17.32 5.06
C ILE A 305 -19.61 17.08 6.57
N SER A 306 -20.43 16.13 7.03
CA SER A 306 -20.46 15.77 8.45
C SER A 306 -19.11 15.15 8.87
N PRO A 307 -18.66 15.40 10.11
CA PRO A 307 -17.44 14.76 10.62
C PRO A 307 -17.46 13.23 10.50
N THR A 308 -18.60 12.61 10.72
CA THR A 308 -18.78 11.15 10.57
C THR A 308 -18.51 10.69 9.14
N THR A 309 -18.98 11.42 8.13
CA THR A 309 -18.72 11.10 6.72
C THR A 309 -17.21 11.19 6.41
N PHE A 310 -16.55 12.23 6.92
CA PHE A 310 -15.12 12.41 6.75
C PHE A 310 -14.35 11.22 7.37
N ASP A 311 -14.67 10.86 8.61
CA ASP A 311 -14.04 9.74 9.32
C ASP A 311 -14.24 8.40 8.60
N VAL A 312 -15.43 8.15 8.05
CA VAL A 312 -15.71 6.93 7.26
C VAL A 312 -14.74 6.83 6.07
N PHE A 313 -14.49 7.93 5.35
CA PHE A 313 -13.57 7.90 4.21
C PHE A 313 -12.10 7.83 4.64
N VAL A 314 -11.74 8.35 5.80
CA VAL A 314 -10.40 8.13 6.40
C VAL A 314 -10.19 6.64 6.65
N TRP A 315 -11.12 5.97 7.33
CA TRP A 315 -11.05 4.52 7.59
C TRP A 315 -11.06 3.70 6.30
N PHE A 316 -11.82 4.16 5.29
CA PHE A 316 -11.85 3.51 3.97
C PHE A 316 -10.47 3.57 3.30
N GLY A 317 -9.78 4.71 3.42
CA GLY A 317 -8.39 4.86 2.97
C GLY A 317 -7.44 3.90 3.68
N TRP A 318 -7.50 3.85 5.01
CA TRP A 318 -6.65 2.94 5.80
C TRP A 318 -6.98 1.47 5.55
N ALA A 319 -8.23 1.12 5.26
CA ALA A 319 -8.65 -0.24 4.93
C ALA A 319 -7.91 -0.79 3.70
N ASN A 320 -7.42 0.08 2.81
CA ASN A 320 -6.57 -0.31 1.68
C ASN A 320 -5.38 -1.16 2.14
N SER A 321 -4.78 -0.82 3.29
CA SER A 321 -3.63 -1.55 3.85
C SER A 321 -3.95 -3.00 4.21
N SER A 322 -5.22 -3.33 4.49
CA SER A 322 -5.66 -4.71 4.73
C SER A 322 -5.92 -5.48 3.42
N LEU A 323 -6.17 -4.78 2.32
CA LEU A 323 -6.51 -5.39 1.04
C LEU A 323 -5.28 -5.87 0.26
N ASN A 324 -4.12 -5.24 0.44
CA ASN A 324 -2.88 -5.56 -0.30
C ASN A 324 -2.49 -7.05 -0.17
N PRO A 325 -2.43 -7.66 1.04
CA PRO A 325 -2.13 -9.09 1.16
C PRO A 325 -3.15 -10.01 0.45
N ILE A 326 -4.42 -9.63 0.46
CA ILE A 326 -5.50 -10.37 -0.22
C ILE A 326 -5.26 -10.36 -1.74
N ILE A 327 -4.89 -9.19 -2.29
CA ILE A 327 -4.61 -9.04 -3.73
C ILE A 327 -3.37 -9.88 -4.10
N TYR A 328 -2.32 -9.89 -3.27
CA TYR A 328 -1.13 -10.72 -3.50
C TYR A 328 -1.48 -12.23 -3.51
N ALA A 329 -2.49 -12.66 -2.75
CA ALA A 329 -2.93 -14.05 -2.73
C ALA A 329 -3.49 -14.53 -4.08
N PHE A 330 -3.86 -13.63 -5.00
CA PHE A 330 -4.23 -13.98 -6.37
C PHE A 330 -3.00 -14.33 -7.23
N ASN A 331 -1.80 -13.92 -6.82
CA ASN A 331 -0.55 -14.32 -7.48
C ASN A 331 -0.17 -15.74 -7.01
N ALA A 332 0.12 -16.63 -7.95
CA ALA A 332 0.41 -18.05 -7.67
C ALA A 332 1.64 -18.23 -6.76
N ASP A 333 2.69 -17.42 -6.97
CA ASP A 333 3.93 -17.49 -6.17
C ASP A 333 3.65 -17.14 -4.70
N PHE A 334 2.92 -16.06 -4.45
CA PHE A 334 2.53 -15.64 -3.10
C PHE A 334 1.53 -16.62 -2.47
N ARG A 335 0.53 -17.09 -3.23
CA ARG A 335 -0.46 -18.05 -2.75
C ARG A 335 0.22 -19.33 -2.25
N LYS A 336 1.18 -19.86 -3.01
CA LYS A 336 1.97 -21.02 -2.63
C LYS A 336 2.76 -20.76 -1.33
N ALA A 337 3.43 -19.62 -1.25
CA ALA A 337 4.19 -19.22 -0.05
C ALA A 337 3.27 -19.09 1.17
N PHE A 338 2.12 -18.44 1.03
CA PHE A 338 1.12 -18.27 2.10
C PHE A 338 0.58 -19.63 2.58
N SER A 339 0.24 -20.52 1.64
CA SER A 339 -0.26 -21.88 1.95
C SER A 339 0.75 -22.67 2.79
N ILE A 340 2.05 -22.56 2.46
CA ILE A 340 3.11 -23.24 3.22
C ILE A 340 3.27 -22.61 4.61
N LEU A 341 3.26 -21.26 4.70
CA LEU A 341 3.43 -20.54 5.97
C LEU A 341 2.27 -20.81 6.95
N LEU A 342 1.05 -20.94 6.42
CA LEU A 342 -0.15 -21.19 7.20
C LEU A 342 -0.38 -22.68 7.50
N GLY A 343 0.51 -23.56 7.01
CA GLY A 343 0.40 -25.03 7.23
C GLY A 343 -0.72 -25.68 6.45
N CYS A 344 -1.30 -25.01 5.45
CA CYS A 344 -2.42 -25.51 4.63
C CYS A 344 -1.96 -26.34 3.44
N HIS A 345 -0.66 -26.59 3.29
CA HIS A 345 -0.10 -27.31 2.16
C HIS A 345 -0.31 -28.81 2.34
N LYS A 346 -1.24 -29.39 1.59
CA LYS A 346 -1.34 -30.85 1.46
C LYS A 346 -0.09 -31.34 0.72
N GLN A 347 0.70 -32.18 1.37
CA GLN A 347 1.83 -32.86 0.74
C GLN A 347 1.29 -33.77 -0.37
N TYR A 348 1.44 -33.35 -1.62
CA TYR A 348 1.25 -34.25 -2.75
C TYR A 348 2.46 -35.19 -2.83
N PRO A 349 2.29 -36.52 -2.76
CA PRO A 349 3.41 -37.43 -2.97
C PRO A 349 3.85 -37.31 -4.44
N GLY A 350 5.04 -36.79 -4.67
CA GLY A 350 5.62 -36.72 -6.02
C GLY A 350 6.09 -35.33 -6.51
N GLY A 351 6.05 -34.32 -5.66
CA GLY A 351 6.57 -32.99 -6.03
C GLY A 351 8.05 -32.83 -5.69
N HIS A 352 8.86 -32.40 -6.66
CA HIS A 352 10.27 -32.03 -6.48
C HIS A 352 10.46 -31.17 -5.23
N ASN A 353 11.48 -31.51 -4.46
CA ASN A 353 11.93 -30.81 -3.25
C ASN A 353 12.04 -29.30 -3.47
N ILE A 354 11.16 -28.54 -2.82
CA ILE A 354 11.33 -27.11 -2.67
C ILE A 354 12.54 -26.95 -1.74
N GLU A 355 13.64 -26.41 -2.27
CA GLU A 355 14.79 -26.04 -1.45
C GLU A 355 14.33 -25.04 -0.37
N THR A 356 13.98 -25.56 0.79
CA THR A 356 13.93 -24.75 1.99
C THR A 356 15.38 -24.30 2.23
N VAL A 357 15.60 -23.00 2.28
CA VAL A 357 16.89 -22.47 2.71
C VAL A 357 17.10 -22.97 4.13
N SER A 358 17.88 -24.04 4.27
CA SER A 358 18.44 -24.44 5.54
C SER A 358 19.19 -23.21 6.09
N LEU A 359 18.74 -22.71 7.21
CA LEU A 359 19.50 -21.77 8.02
C LEU A 359 20.85 -22.43 8.29
N ASN A 360 21.88 -21.95 7.61
CA ASN A 360 23.24 -22.40 7.81
C ASN A 360 23.62 -22.04 9.25
N LYS A 361 23.50 -23.00 10.13
CA LYS A 361 24.10 -22.99 11.48
C LYS A 361 25.61 -23.08 11.27
N LYS A 362 26.27 -21.95 11.07
CA LYS A 362 27.71 -21.91 11.21
C LYS A 362 28.02 -22.16 12.66
N UNK A 363 28.17 -23.35 12.85
CA UNK A 363 28.53 -23.58 14.00
C UNK A 363 29.77 -23.10 14.20
N LEU A 364 29.95 -22.64 15.13
CA LEU A 364 31.18 -22.38 15.82
C LEU A 364 32.05 -23.65 15.86
N MET A 365 32.87 -23.83 14.90
CA MET A 365 33.99 -24.77 15.05
C MET A 365 35.18 -24.00 15.61
N THR A 366 35.47 -24.23 16.83
CA THR A 366 36.74 -23.89 17.48
C THR A 366 37.90 -24.60 16.76
N PRO A 367 39.01 -23.94 16.48
CA PRO A 367 40.18 -24.63 15.90
C PRO A 367 40.90 -25.43 17.02
N SER A 368 40.89 -26.74 16.90
CA SER A 368 41.75 -27.60 17.67
C SER A 368 42.89 -28.06 16.79
N GLN A 369 44.08 -27.65 17.18
CA GLN A 369 45.42 -28.27 17.00
C GLN A 369 45.68 -29.13 15.76
N ARG A 370 46.52 -28.64 14.86
CA ARG A 370 47.87 -29.13 14.57
C ARG A 370 48.52 -28.26 13.52
#